data_a413005a0ce712cacbdfd3062e90f420
#
_entry.id   a413005a0ce712cacbdfd3062e90f420
#
_cell.length_a   1.000
_cell.length_b   1.000
_cell.length_c   1.000
_cell.angle_alpha   90.00
_cell.angle_beta   90.00
_cell.angle_gamma   90.00
#
_symmetry.space_group_name_H-M   'P 1'
#
loop_
_entity.id
_entity.type
_entity.pdbx_description
1 polymer ?
#
loop_
_entity_poly.entity_id
_entity_poly.type
_entity_poly.pdbx_seq_one_letter_code
_entity_poly.pdbx_strand_id
1 'polypeptide(L)'
;MTSQQGSRTVAQGKMTLDGHPVSCGARPTVIDAKLDSWGGSYPGYLILNPNRLRGLATQVKLYVYYHECGHQFVGATETGADCFSVRRGVAHGWLNDEGMTQICDFISQLKGDGVHPPGPQRCVLMRQCYAKALRGKAQAKNLN
;
A
#
# COMPACT_ATOMS: atom_id res chain seq x y z
N MET A 1 -4.94 27.81 -12.73
CA MET A 1 -5.25 27.29 -12.49
C MET A 1 -5.66 26.37 -11.51
N THR A 2 -6.41 25.95 -11.50
CA THR A 2 -7.04 25.15 -10.55
C THR A 2 -6.53 23.74 -10.41
N SER A 3 -5.82 23.27 -11.39
CA SER A 3 -5.30 21.91 -11.35
C SER A 3 -4.36 21.66 -10.18
N GLN A 4 -3.69 22.72 -9.70
CA GLN A 4 -2.83 22.55 -8.55
C GLN A 4 -3.59 22.34 -7.27
N GLN A 5 -4.82 22.79 -7.23
CA GLN A 5 -5.64 22.74 -6.03
C GLN A 5 -6.73 21.70 -6.12
N GLY A 6 -7.03 21.25 -7.32
CA GLY A 6 -8.03 20.23 -7.53
C GLY A 6 -7.43 18.85 -7.57
N SER A 7 -8.28 17.87 -7.69
CA SER A 7 -7.86 16.51 -7.88
C SER A 7 -7.69 16.23 -9.38
N ARG A 8 -6.88 15.23 -9.70
CA ARG A 8 -6.78 14.72 -11.06
C ARG A 8 -6.83 13.21 -11.03
N THR A 9 -7.29 12.62 -12.12
CA THR A 9 -7.43 11.18 -12.22
C THR A 9 -6.36 10.62 -13.15
N VAL A 10 -5.65 9.60 -12.66
CA VAL A 10 -4.70 8.84 -13.47
C VAL A 10 -5.40 7.55 -13.89
N ALA A 11 -5.50 7.34 -15.19
CA ALA A 11 -6.19 6.17 -15.73
C ALA A 11 -5.50 4.88 -15.28
N GLN A 12 -6.28 3.83 -15.22
CA GLN A 12 -5.78 2.50 -14.91
C GLN A 12 -4.62 2.15 -15.86
N GLY A 13 -3.55 1.59 -15.28
CA GLY A 13 -2.37 1.21 -16.05
C GLY A 13 -1.39 2.33 -16.34
N LYS A 14 -1.69 3.56 -15.94
CA LYS A 14 -0.83 4.71 -16.19
C LYS A 14 -0.15 5.25 -14.95
N MET A 15 -0.43 4.67 -13.77
CA MET A 15 0.13 5.17 -12.52
C MET A 15 1.53 4.62 -12.27
N THR A 16 2.44 5.48 -11.83
CA THR A 16 3.75 5.05 -11.35
C THR A 16 4.03 5.71 -10.00
N LEU A 17 4.81 5.03 -9.17
CA LEU A 17 5.33 5.58 -7.91
C LEU A 17 6.85 5.40 -7.94
N ASP A 18 7.59 6.50 -7.91
CA ASP A 18 9.06 6.49 -8.00
C ASP A 18 9.55 5.62 -9.17
N GLY A 19 8.86 5.71 -10.30
CA GLY A 19 9.20 4.95 -11.50
C GLY A 19 8.69 3.51 -11.54
N HIS A 20 8.07 3.03 -10.46
CA HIS A 20 7.49 1.68 -10.44
C HIS A 20 6.07 1.71 -10.96
N PRO A 21 5.75 0.97 -12.02
CA PRO A 21 4.36 0.86 -12.46
C PRO A 21 3.52 0.18 -11.40
N VAL A 22 2.34 0.72 -11.13
CA VAL A 22 1.42 0.13 -10.18
C VAL A 22 0.04 0.06 -10.82
N SER A 23 -0.74 -0.92 -10.38
CA SER A 23 -2.11 -1.07 -10.86
C SER A 23 -2.96 -1.77 -9.80
N CYS A 24 -4.25 -1.53 -9.86
CA CYS A 24 -5.21 -2.12 -8.94
C CYS A 24 -6.41 -2.60 -9.77
N GLY A 25 -6.22 -3.69 -10.53
CA GLY A 25 -7.21 -4.14 -11.47
C GLY A 25 -7.51 -3.06 -12.50
N ALA A 26 -8.78 -2.79 -12.74
CA ALA A 26 -9.20 -1.76 -13.69
C ALA A 26 -9.42 -0.39 -13.04
N ARG A 27 -9.01 -0.21 -11.78
CA ARG A 27 -9.35 0.99 -11.01
C ARG A 27 -8.38 2.12 -11.29
N PRO A 28 -8.90 3.34 -11.57
CA PRO A 28 -8.04 4.51 -11.68
C PRO A 28 -7.62 5.01 -10.31
N THR A 29 -6.64 5.91 -10.29
CA THR A 29 -6.16 6.57 -9.08
C THR A 29 -6.41 8.06 -9.17
N VAL A 30 -7.05 8.62 -8.13
CA VAL A 30 -7.23 10.05 -7.99
C VAL A 30 -6.06 10.61 -7.19
N ILE A 31 -5.46 11.67 -7.66
CA ILE A 31 -4.37 12.35 -6.97
C ILE A 31 -4.97 13.63 -6.38
N ASP A 32 -4.95 13.74 -5.06
CA ASP A 32 -5.62 14.84 -4.37
C ASP A 32 -4.81 15.26 -3.14
N ALA A 33 -4.17 16.42 -3.20
CA ALA A 33 -3.36 16.94 -2.11
C ALA A 33 -4.19 17.38 -0.91
N LYS A 34 -5.52 17.44 -1.04
CA LYS A 34 -6.42 17.81 0.06
C LYS A 34 -6.90 16.62 0.88
N LEU A 35 -6.58 15.41 0.44
CA LEU A 35 -6.96 14.21 1.20
C LEU A 35 -6.32 14.25 2.57
N ASP A 36 -7.10 13.99 3.62
CA ASP A 36 -6.63 14.02 5.00
C ASP A 36 -6.03 12.69 5.41
N SER A 37 -5.14 12.17 4.58
CA SER A 37 -4.46 10.89 4.79
C SER A 37 -3.39 10.75 3.71
N TRP A 38 -2.60 9.68 3.78
CA TRP A 38 -1.65 9.32 2.71
C TRP A 38 -2.38 8.74 1.51
N GLY A 39 -3.42 7.96 1.74
CA GLY A 39 -4.20 7.36 0.68
C GLY A 39 -5.56 6.95 1.18
N GLY A 40 -6.43 6.57 0.27
CA GLY A 40 -7.75 6.09 0.58
C GLY A 40 -8.28 5.16 -0.50
N SER A 41 -9.30 4.39 -0.15
CA SER A 41 -9.93 3.45 -1.05
C SER A 41 -11.42 3.70 -1.05
N TYR A 42 -11.99 3.87 -2.24
CA TYR A 42 -13.40 4.14 -2.44
C TYR A 42 -13.95 3.18 -3.50
N PRO A 43 -15.27 2.99 -3.56
CA PRO A 43 -15.80 2.08 -4.56
C PRO A 43 -15.33 2.44 -5.97
N GLY A 44 -14.53 1.56 -6.55
CA GLY A 44 -14.08 1.68 -7.93
C GLY A 44 -12.84 2.52 -8.17
N TYR A 45 -12.23 3.13 -7.13
CA TYR A 45 -11.02 3.93 -7.35
C TYR A 45 -10.22 4.11 -6.05
N LEU A 46 -8.96 4.50 -6.21
CA LEU A 46 -8.07 4.84 -5.09
C LEU A 46 -7.80 6.34 -5.12
N ILE A 47 -7.46 6.90 -3.94
CA ILE A 47 -6.99 8.28 -3.83
C ILE A 47 -5.63 8.27 -3.17
N LEU A 48 -4.70 9.09 -3.67
CA LEU A 48 -3.40 9.30 -3.04
C LEU A 48 -3.16 10.78 -2.82
N ASN A 49 -2.56 11.11 -1.68
CA ASN A 49 -2.13 12.48 -1.39
C ASN A 49 -0.65 12.61 -1.75
N PRO A 50 -0.31 13.32 -2.86
CA PRO A 50 1.06 13.37 -3.33
C PRO A 50 1.98 14.11 -2.37
N ASN A 51 1.44 15.08 -1.60
CA ASN A 51 2.25 15.84 -0.66
C ASN A 51 2.63 14.99 0.56
N ARG A 52 1.72 14.16 1.03
CA ARG A 52 2.00 13.29 2.18
C ARG A 52 2.90 12.13 1.80
N LEU A 53 2.85 11.67 0.55
CA LEU A 53 3.73 10.60 0.08
C LEU A 53 5.15 11.09 -0.18
N ARG A 54 5.30 12.38 -0.49
CA ARG A 54 6.61 12.94 -0.81
C ARG A 54 7.57 12.73 0.36
N GLY A 55 8.77 12.27 0.07
CA GLY A 55 9.78 12.03 1.11
C GLY A 55 9.71 10.68 1.78
N LEU A 56 8.66 9.90 1.55
CA LEU A 56 8.64 8.54 2.05
C LEU A 56 9.53 7.64 1.19
N ALA A 57 10.09 6.61 1.82
CA ALA A 57 10.85 5.61 1.08
C ALA A 57 9.97 4.94 0.02
N THR A 58 10.57 4.53 -1.08
CA THR A 58 9.82 3.95 -2.20
C THR A 58 8.97 2.76 -1.78
N GLN A 59 9.51 1.86 -0.97
CA GLN A 59 8.75 0.68 -0.55
C GLN A 59 7.57 1.06 0.34
N VAL A 60 7.68 2.14 1.12
CA VAL A 60 6.57 2.64 1.93
C VAL A 60 5.47 3.22 1.02
N LYS A 61 5.85 3.96 -0.02
CA LYS A 61 4.86 4.47 -0.99
C LYS A 61 4.10 3.32 -1.66
N LEU A 62 4.82 2.30 -2.07
CA LEU A 62 4.23 1.13 -2.70
C LEU A 62 3.30 0.40 -1.72
N TYR A 63 3.73 0.30 -0.46
CA TYR A 63 2.90 -0.27 0.59
C TYR A 63 1.57 0.49 0.74
N VAL A 64 1.63 1.82 0.80
CA VAL A 64 0.41 2.63 0.93
C VAL A 64 -0.53 2.37 -0.24
N TYR A 65 -0.01 2.39 -1.45
CA TYR A 65 -0.82 2.15 -2.64
C TYR A 65 -1.51 0.79 -2.58
N TYR A 66 -0.75 -0.27 -2.31
CA TYR A 66 -1.31 -1.63 -2.33
C TYR A 66 -2.13 -1.94 -1.09
N HIS A 67 -1.92 -1.23 0.02
CA HIS A 67 -2.82 -1.28 1.16
C HIS A 67 -4.22 -0.78 0.74
N GLU A 68 -4.28 0.37 0.08
CA GLU A 68 -5.57 0.89 -0.39
C GLU A 68 -6.17 0.00 -1.47
N CYS A 69 -5.34 -0.54 -2.34
CA CYS A 69 -5.80 -1.54 -3.32
C CYS A 69 -6.38 -2.76 -2.60
N GLY A 70 -5.74 -3.19 -1.52
CA GLY A 70 -6.22 -4.31 -0.72
C GLY A 70 -7.65 -4.13 -0.24
N HIS A 71 -8.01 -2.93 0.17
CA HIS A 71 -9.40 -2.67 0.60
C HIS A 71 -10.41 -2.91 -0.51
N GLN A 72 -10.01 -2.83 -1.78
CA GLN A 72 -10.92 -3.14 -2.89
C GLN A 72 -11.23 -4.64 -2.97
N PHE A 73 -10.32 -5.50 -2.51
CA PHE A 73 -10.42 -6.94 -2.71
C PHE A 73 -10.69 -7.72 -1.43
N VAL A 74 -10.19 -7.24 -0.27
CA VAL A 74 -10.32 -7.99 0.98
C VAL A 74 -11.22 -7.29 2.01
N GLY A 75 -11.79 -6.15 1.65
CA GLY A 75 -12.76 -5.46 2.50
C GLY A 75 -12.12 -4.48 3.46
N ALA A 76 -12.85 -4.16 4.52
CA ALA A 76 -12.57 -3.00 5.35
C ALA A 76 -11.50 -3.21 6.42
N THR A 77 -11.02 -4.43 6.64
CA THR A 77 -10.07 -4.67 7.73
C THR A 77 -8.70 -4.14 7.36
N GLU A 78 -8.06 -3.43 8.31
CA GLU A 78 -6.72 -2.88 8.09
C GLU A 78 -5.68 -3.99 7.99
N THR A 79 -5.82 -5.02 8.83
CA THR A 79 -4.87 -6.14 8.80
C THR A 79 -4.98 -6.94 7.52
N GLY A 80 -6.19 -7.10 6.97
CA GLY A 80 -6.37 -7.74 5.67
C GLY A 80 -5.71 -6.96 4.54
N ALA A 81 -5.91 -5.63 4.54
CA ALA A 81 -5.29 -4.76 3.54
C ALA A 81 -3.77 -4.75 3.68
N ASP A 82 -3.25 -4.73 4.91
CA ASP A 82 -1.81 -4.81 5.16
C ASP A 82 -1.22 -6.08 4.59
N CYS A 83 -1.84 -7.22 4.87
CA CYS A 83 -1.34 -8.51 4.36
C CYS A 83 -1.43 -8.59 2.83
N PHE A 84 -2.49 -8.04 2.24
CA PHE A 84 -2.61 -7.95 0.79
C PHE A 84 -1.41 -7.21 0.21
N SER A 85 -1.07 -6.04 0.78
CA SER A 85 0.05 -5.22 0.31
C SER A 85 1.38 -5.97 0.41
N VAL A 86 1.62 -6.61 1.55
CA VAL A 86 2.87 -7.35 1.78
C VAL A 86 2.99 -8.52 0.80
N ARG A 87 1.92 -9.28 0.62
CA ARG A 87 1.93 -10.40 -0.33
C ARG A 87 2.20 -9.91 -1.75
N ARG A 88 1.59 -8.79 -2.14
CA ARG A 88 1.81 -8.23 -3.46
C ARG A 88 3.27 -7.81 -3.62
N GLY A 89 3.86 -7.20 -2.58
CA GLY A 89 5.26 -6.78 -2.62
C GLY A 89 6.23 -7.93 -2.78
N VAL A 90 5.98 -9.04 -2.10
CA VAL A 90 6.81 -10.24 -2.27
C VAL A 90 6.63 -10.83 -3.67
N ALA A 91 5.38 -10.97 -4.12
CA ALA A 91 5.09 -11.57 -5.42
C ALA A 91 5.68 -10.75 -6.57
N HIS A 92 5.60 -9.43 -6.49
CA HIS A 92 6.11 -8.54 -7.54
C HIS A 92 7.58 -8.16 -7.36
N GLY A 93 8.20 -8.55 -6.24
CA GLY A 93 9.63 -8.35 -6.04
C GLY A 93 10.05 -6.96 -5.59
N TRP A 94 9.10 -6.09 -5.21
CA TRP A 94 9.49 -4.75 -4.73
C TRP A 94 9.68 -4.67 -3.21
N LEU A 95 9.31 -5.70 -2.46
CA LEU A 95 9.42 -5.71 -1.01
C LEU A 95 10.51 -6.65 -0.54
N ASN A 96 11.41 -6.16 0.30
CA ASN A 96 12.47 -6.95 0.93
C ASN A 96 12.52 -6.63 2.44
N ASP A 97 13.51 -7.22 3.14
CA ASP A 97 13.61 -7.04 4.59
C ASP A 97 13.77 -5.57 4.99
N GLU A 98 14.56 -4.82 4.22
CA GLU A 98 14.73 -3.39 4.48
C GLU A 98 13.39 -2.66 4.34
N GLY A 99 12.63 -3.00 3.30
CA GLY A 99 11.31 -2.41 3.09
C GLY A 99 10.35 -2.74 4.22
N MET A 100 10.38 -3.97 4.73
CA MET A 100 9.55 -4.32 5.89
C MET A 100 9.90 -3.48 7.11
N THR A 101 11.20 -3.24 7.36
CA THR A 101 11.61 -2.37 8.45
C THR A 101 11.10 -0.95 8.23
N GLN A 102 11.23 -0.43 7.02
CA GLN A 102 10.75 0.91 6.70
C GLN A 102 9.24 1.03 6.89
N ILE A 103 8.48 0.05 6.46
CA ILE A 103 7.03 0.04 6.61
C ILE A 103 6.66 -0.02 8.09
N CYS A 104 7.31 -0.89 8.87
CA CYS A 104 7.05 -0.99 10.29
C CYS A 104 7.38 0.30 11.03
N ASP A 105 8.50 0.94 10.69
CA ASP A 105 8.85 2.24 11.28
C ASP A 105 7.80 3.29 10.96
N PHE A 106 7.31 3.28 9.74
CA PHE A 106 6.27 4.23 9.30
C PHE A 106 4.97 4.03 10.08
N ILE A 107 4.46 2.79 10.15
CA ILE A 107 3.17 2.56 10.81
C ILE A 107 3.27 2.53 12.32
N SER A 108 4.44 2.27 12.91
CA SER A 108 4.58 2.22 14.37
C SER A 108 4.30 3.56 15.03
N GLN A 109 4.33 4.64 14.27
CA GLN A 109 3.96 5.97 14.76
C GLN A 109 2.44 6.15 14.85
N LEU A 110 1.66 5.23 14.29
CA LEU A 110 0.20 5.33 14.30
C LEU A 110 -0.34 4.73 15.59
N LYS A 111 -1.14 5.50 16.32
CA LYS A 111 -1.61 5.09 17.64
C LYS A 111 -2.78 4.13 17.61
N GLY A 112 -3.49 4.05 16.51
CA GLY A 112 -4.71 3.28 16.47
C GLY A 112 -5.86 3.99 17.14
N ASP A 113 -7.05 3.44 16.97
CA ASP A 113 -8.29 3.96 17.55
C ASP A 113 -9.28 2.79 17.69
N GLY A 114 -10.55 3.10 17.88
CA GLY A 114 -11.58 2.05 18.03
C GLY A 114 -11.83 1.25 16.77
N VAL A 115 -11.36 1.72 15.63
CA VAL A 115 -11.54 1.04 14.33
C VAL A 115 -10.22 0.49 13.81
N HIS A 116 -9.11 1.18 14.06
CA HIS A 116 -7.79 0.84 13.52
C HIS A 116 -6.89 0.32 14.64
N PRO A 117 -6.28 -0.88 14.48
CA PRO A 117 -5.32 -1.37 15.48
C PRO A 117 -4.08 -0.46 15.54
N PRO A 118 -3.38 -0.46 16.68
CA PRO A 118 -2.11 0.29 16.77
C PRO A 118 -1.09 -0.22 15.78
N GLY A 119 -0.22 0.69 15.32
CA GLY A 119 0.81 0.37 14.34
C GLY A 119 1.75 -0.76 14.75
N PRO A 120 2.25 -0.81 16.00
CA PRO A 120 3.11 -1.94 16.40
C PRO A 120 2.43 -3.30 16.27
N GLN A 121 1.14 -3.38 16.58
CA GLN A 121 0.38 -4.61 16.42
C GLN A 121 0.23 -4.96 14.94
N ARG A 122 -0.04 -3.97 14.10
CA ARG A 122 -0.10 -4.18 12.65
C ARG A 122 1.23 -4.67 12.10
N CYS A 123 2.35 -4.14 12.61
CA CYS A 123 3.67 -4.57 12.18
C CYS A 123 3.91 -6.06 12.48
N VAL A 124 3.54 -6.52 13.68
CA VAL A 124 3.68 -7.94 14.03
C VAL A 124 2.94 -8.82 13.03
N LEU A 125 1.69 -8.45 12.73
CA LEU A 125 0.88 -9.24 11.80
C LEU A 125 1.44 -9.19 10.37
N MET A 126 1.92 -8.02 9.94
CA MET A 126 2.52 -7.90 8.61
C MET A 126 3.78 -8.75 8.47
N ARG A 127 4.61 -8.82 9.51
CA ARG A 127 5.81 -9.66 9.46
C ARG A 127 5.47 -11.13 9.34
N GLN A 128 4.37 -11.56 9.94
CA GLN A 128 3.87 -12.92 9.76
C GLN A 128 3.44 -13.16 8.32
N CYS A 129 2.71 -12.22 7.74
CA CYS A 129 2.30 -12.30 6.34
C CYS A 129 3.50 -12.35 5.40
N TYR A 130 4.51 -11.53 5.70
CA TYR A 130 5.74 -11.46 4.90
C TYR A 130 6.47 -12.79 4.91
N ALA A 131 6.68 -13.37 6.10
CA ALA A 131 7.35 -14.66 6.22
C ALA A 131 6.60 -15.76 5.46
N LYS A 132 5.27 -15.77 5.58
CA LYS A 132 4.45 -16.75 4.87
C LYS A 132 4.54 -16.56 3.36
N ALA A 133 4.53 -15.32 2.89
CA ALA A 133 4.63 -15.02 1.46
C ALA A 133 5.99 -15.47 0.89
N LEU A 134 7.07 -15.25 1.66
CA LEU A 134 8.40 -15.71 1.25
C LEU A 134 8.46 -17.23 1.13
N ARG A 135 7.88 -17.95 2.09
CA ARG A 135 7.83 -19.41 2.03
C ARG A 135 7.03 -19.89 0.81
N GLY A 136 5.89 -19.25 0.54
CA GLY A 136 5.08 -19.59 -0.61
C GLY A 136 5.83 -19.39 -1.92
N LYS A 137 6.57 -18.29 -2.04
CA LYS A 137 7.37 -17.99 -3.22
C LYS A 137 8.49 -19.01 -3.41
N ALA A 138 9.16 -19.38 -2.32
CA ALA A 138 10.23 -20.39 -2.36
C ALA A 138 9.68 -21.74 -2.77
N GLN A 139 8.52 -22.15 -2.24
CA GLN A 139 7.89 -23.42 -2.62
C GLN A 139 7.49 -23.43 -4.09
N ALA A 140 6.96 -22.33 -4.60
CA ALA A 140 6.61 -22.25 -6.02
C ALA A 140 7.82 -22.42 -6.92
N LYS A 141 8.98 -21.86 -6.54
CA LYS A 141 10.22 -22.05 -7.28
C LYS A 141 10.67 -23.51 -7.28
N ASN A 142 10.49 -24.19 -6.16
CA ASN A 142 10.92 -25.58 -6.02
C ASN A 142 10.04 -26.55 -6.81
N LEU A 143 8.81 -26.13 -7.13
CA LEU A 143 7.91 -26.95 -7.94
C LEU A 143 8.19 -26.85 -9.42
N ASN A 144 8.94 -25.87 -9.84
CA ASN A 144 9.33 -25.68 -11.22
C ASN A 144 10.73 -26.24 -11.44
#